data_7206ebb93160cdce1199474420db191b
#
_entry.id   7206ebb93160cdce1199474420db191b
#
_cell.length_a   1.000
_cell.length_b   1.000
_cell.length_c   1.000
_cell.angle_alpha   90.00
_cell.angle_beta   90.00
_cell.angle_gamma   90.00
#
_symmetry.space_group_name_H-M   'P 1'
#
loop_
_entity.id
_entity.type
_entity.pdbx_description
1 polymer ?
#
loop_
_entity_poly.entity_id
_entity_poly.type
_entity_poly.pdbx_seq_one_letter_code
_entity_poly.pdbx_strand_id
1 'polypeptide(L)'
;MEEAPTSQTVSPNLQRITRMAKESPGLRFRTLAHYITPELLRLAASRTRKDAAPGIDGQSGASYLGNLDGNVQDLWQRLREGRYRAPPVRRVDIPKGDGKTRPLGIPTFEDKVAQRAALMVLESIYEQDFLPCSFGFRPGRSAHDALHELRDGLMRMGGAWVIDADIRDFFGSLDHATLRAILSQRVGDHSMMRLIGKWLTAGVMEAGRLHRSELGTPQGGVISPLLANVYLHEVLDRWFERDVRPRLRGQGFLIRYADDCAPRRRQEEVVM
;
A
#
# COMPACT_ATOMS: atom_id res chain seq x y z
N MET A 1 -6.32 15.85 -21.06
CA MET A 1 -5.81 16.40 -19.78
C MET A 1 -6.98 16.33 -18.81
N GLU A 2 -7.05 15.25 -18.02
CA GLU A 2 -8.04 15.12 -16.95
C GLU A 2 -7.42 15.70 -15.69
N GLU A 3 -8.02 16.77 -15.18
CA GLU A 3 -7.63 17.42 -13.93
C GLU A 3 -7.71 16.41 -12.79
N ALA A 4 -6.65 16.34 -11.99
CA ALA A 4 -6.65 15.61 -10.74
C ALA A 4 -7.81 16.10 -9.86
N PRO A 5 -8.62 15.23 -9.25
CA PRO A 5 -9.76 15.68 -8.45
C PRO A 5 -9.25 16.48 -7.25
N THR A 6 -9.50 17.77 -7.30
CA THR A 6 -9.36 18.75 -6.23
C THR A 6 -9.90 18.21 -4.91
N SER A 7 -9.22 18.54 -3.83
CA SER A 7 -9.43 18.30 -2.40
C SER A 7 -10.91 18.20 -1.98
N GLN A 8 -11.58 17.08 -2.28
CA GLN A 8 -12.86 16.76 -1.67
C GLN A 8 -12.61 16.31 -0.23
N THR A 9 -12.95 17.19 0.67
CA THR A 9 -13.13 17.10 2.12
C THR A 9 -12.59 15.81 2.76
N VAL A 10 -11.30 15.84 3.11
CA VAL A 10 -10.72 14.83 4.01
C VAL A 10 -11.53 14.91 5.31
N SER A 11 -12.12 13.80 5.72
CA SER A 11 -12.89 13.72 6.98
C SER A 11 -12.09 14.40 8.11
N PRO A 12 -12.70 15.26 8.94
CA PRO A 12 -12.00 15.89 10.08
C PRO A 12 -11.26 14.87 10.97
N ASN A 13 -11.78 13.67 11.05
CA ASN A 13 -11.16 12.57 11.79
C ASN A 13 -9.82 12.13 11.17
N LEU A 14 -9.75 12.02 9.85
CA LEU A 14 -8.51 11.66 9.16
C LEU A 14 -7.47 12.79 9.28
N GLN A 15 -7.90 14.06 9.19
CA GLN A 15 -7.02 15.22 9.44
C GLN A 15 -6.46 15.22 10.86
N ARG A 16 -7.27 14.83 11.85
CA ARG A 16 -6.82 14.68 13.24
C ARG A 16 -5.74 13.60 13.36
N ILE A 17 -5.95 12.43 12.73
CA ILE A 17 -4.94 11.34 12.71
C ILE A 17 -3.65 11.84 12.08
N THR A 18 -3.71 12.49 10.91
CA THR A 18 -2.56 13.06 10.20
C THR A 18 -1.78 14.02 11.08
N ARG A 19 -2.48 14.94 11.75
CA ARG A 19 -1.86 15.90 12.67
C ARG A 19 -1.15 15.19 13.83
N MET A 20 -1.82 14.25 14.50
CA MET A 20 -1.24 13.48 15.61
C MET A 20 -0.02 12.68 15.16
N ALA A 21 -0.06 12.06 13.97
CA ALA A 21 1.05 11.31 13.42
C ALA A 21 2.27 12.20 13.14
N LYS A 22 2.03 13.41 12.60
CA LYS A 22 3.06 14.40 12.29
C LYS A 22 3.67 15.00 13.55
N GLU A 23 2.86 15.37 14.54
CA GLU A 23 3.30 16.00 15.79
C GLU A 23 4.01 15.01 16.73
N SER A 24 3.72 13.72 16.60
CA SER A 24 4.27 12.67 17.46
C SER A 24 4.80 11.50 16.63
N PRO A 25 5.99 11.62 16.02
CA PRO A 25 6.66 10.52 15.34
C PRO A 25 6.85 9.35 16.32
N GLY A 26 6.43 8.15 15.95
CA GLY A 26 6.47 6.98 16.81
C GLY A 26 5.26 6.79 17.74
N LEU A 27 4.26 7.68 17.73
CA LEU A 27 3.00 7.47 18.43
C LEU A 27 2.34 6.17 17.96
N ARG A 28 2.05 5.26 18.88
CA ARG A 28 1.31 4.03 18.62
C ARG A 28 -0.18 4.26 18.79
N PHE A 29 -0.93 4.22 17.69
CA PHE A 29 -2.37 4.44 17.67
C PHE A 29 -3.12 3.20 18.19
N ARG A 30 -3.76 3.32 19.35
CA ARG A 30 -4.46 2.20 20.00
C ARG A 30 -5.90 2.00 19.54
N THR A 31 -6.49 3.00 18.90
CA THR A 31 -7.88 3.00 18.44
C THR A 31 -7.96 3.62 17.05
N LEU A 32 -8.20 2.80 16.02
CA LEU A 32 -8.26 3.20 14.61
C LEU A 32 -9.52 2.66 13.91
N ALA A 33 -9.94 1.44 14.25
CA ALA A 33 -11.04 0.78 13.55
C ALA A 33 -12.37 1.54 13.68
N HIS A 34 -12.58 2.32 14.75
CA HIS A 34 -13.78 3.13 14.95
C HIS A 34 -13.90 4.29 13.93
N TYR A 35 -12.81 4.66 13.26
CA TYR A 35 -12.86 5.65 12.17
C TYR A 35 -13.43 5.08 10.87
N ILE A 36 -13.58 3.75 10.76
CA ILE A 36 -14.27 3.11 9.64
C ILE A 36 -15.78 3.24 9.91
N THR A 37 -16.31 4.42 9.61
CA THR A 37 -17.74 4.75 9.77
C THR A 37 -18.51 4.50 8.47
N PRO A 38 -19.86 4.47 8.48
CA PRO A 38 -20.65 4.39 7.26
C PRO A 38 -20.30 5.51 6.26
N GLU A 39 -20.02 6.73 6.73
CA GLU A 39 -19.64 7.86 5.89
C GLU A 39 -18.29 7.62 5.20
N LEU A 40 -17.30 7.07 5.94
CA LEU A 40 -16.01 6.73 5.35
C LEU A 40 -16.15 5.58 4.35
N LEU A 41 -17.02 4.60 4.60
CA LEU A 41 -17.30 3.51 3.65
C LEU A 41 -17.98 4.01 2.38
N ARG A 42 -18.93 4.95 2.48
CA ARG A 42 -19.53 5.62 1.29
C ARG A 42 -18.46 6.36 0.49
N LEU A 43 -17.58 7.10 1.15
CA LEU A 43 -16.48 7.78 0.51
C LEU A 43 -15.49 6.78 -0.13
N ALA A 44 -15.20 5.68 0.53
CA ALA A 44 -14.37 4.61 -0.01
C ALA A 44 -15.01 3.98 -1.26
N ALA A 45 -16.32 3.73 -1.24
CA ALA A 45 -17.07 3.22 -2.39
C ALA A 45 -17.01 4.19 -3.58
N SER A 46 -17.18 5.50 -3.36
CA SER A 46 -17.10 6.51 -4.41
C SER A 46 -15.71 6.58 -5.07
N ARG A 47 -14.65 6.34 -4.29
CA ARG A 47 -13.25 6.32 -4.74
C ARG A 47 -12.79 4.96 -5.29
N THR A 48 -13.64 3.95 -5.24
CA THR A 48 -13.33 2.62 -5.79
C THR A 48 -13.75 2.57 -7.25
N ARG A 49 -12.87 2.07 -8.10
CA ARG A 49 -13.09 1.97 -9.55
C ARG A 49 -14.30 1.08 -9.87
N LYS A 50 -15.30 1.64 -10.51
CA LYS A 50 -16.62 1.02 -10.72
C LYS A 50 -16.64 -0.01 -11.83
N ASP A 51 -15.84 0.19 -12.87
CA ASP A 51 -15.69 -0.64 -14.07
C ASP A 51 -14.65 -1.76 -13.91
N ALA A 52 -14.10 -1.93 -12.69
CA ALA A 52 -13.17 -3.01 -12.42
C ALA A 52 -13.87 -4.38 -12.45
N ALA A 53 -13.13 -5.39 -12.90
CA ALA A 53 -13.62 -6.76 -12.93
C ALA A 53 -14.17 -7.21 -11.56
N PRO A 54 -15.29 -7.97 -11.53
CA PRO A 54 -15.91 -8.47 -10.32
C PRO A 54 -15.02 -9.54 -9.65
N GLY A 55 -15.16 -9.69 -8.33
CA GLY A 55 -14.52 -10.74 -7.54
C GLY A 55 -15.17 -12.11 -7.76
N ILE A 56 -15.03 -12.98 -6.74
CA ILE A 56 -15.59 -14.34 -6.76
C ILE A 56 -17.12 -14.37 -6.68
N ASP A 57 -17.74 -13.29 -6.16
CA ASP A 57 -19.18 -13.12 -6.00
C ASP A 57 -19.90 -12.70 -7.30
N GLY A 58 -19.13 -12.34 -8.33
CA GLY A 58 -19.66 -11.83 -9.59
C GLY A 58 -20.31 -10.44 -9.48
N GLN A 59 -20.34 -9.80 -8.30
CA GLN A 59 -20.97 -8.50 -8.10
C GLN A 59 -20.14 -7.39 -8.76
N SER A 60 -20.75 -6.65 -9.69
CA SER A 60 -20.15 -5.46 -10.30
C SER A 60 -20.23 -4.25 -9.37
N GLY A 61 -19.35 -3.24 -9.60
CA GLY A 61 -19.42 -1.97 -8.89
C GLY A 61 -20.78 -1.28 -9.06
N ALA A 62 -21.36 -1.31 -10.25
CA ALA A 62 -22.68 -0.72 -10.51
C ALA A 62 -23.77 -1.40 -9.68
N SER A 63 -23.77 -2.74 -9.63
CA SER A 63 -24.74 -3.51 -8.82
C SER A 63 -24.61 -3.21 -7.32
N TYR A 64 -23.37 -3.13 -6.79
CA TYR A 64 -23.13 -2.77 -5.39
C TYR A 64 -23.64 -1.35 -5.07
N LEU A 65 -23.38 -0.40 -5.96
CA LEU A 65 -23.79 1.00 -5.79
C LEU A 65 -25.31 1.19 -5.91
N GLY A 66 -26.02 0.30 -6.59
CA GLY A 66 -27.48 0.33 -6.69
C GLY A 66 -28.19 0.19 -5.34
N ASN A 67 -27.55 -0.42 -4.34
CA ASN A 67 -28.04 -0.50 -2.95
C ASN A 67 -26.95 -0.05 -1.97
N LEU A 68 -26.30 1.10 -2.26
CA LEU A 68 -25.11 1.55 -1.51
C LEU A 68 -25.37 1.64 -0.01
N ASP A 69 -26.48 2.27 0.40
CA ASP A 69 -26.76 2.50 1.83
C ASP A 69 -26.99 1.21 2.60
N GLY A 70 -27.75 0.28 2.03
CA GLY A 70 -27.97 -1.05 2.63
C GLY A 70 -26.67 -1.84 2.74
N ASN A 71 -25.88 -1.87 1.64
CA ASN A 71 -24.61 -2.60 1.59
C ASN A 71 -23.57 -2.02 2.57
N VAL A 72 -23.47 -0.68 2.64
CA VAL A 72 -22.56 0.00 3.57
C VAL A 72 -22.95 -0.24 5.01
N GLN A 73 -24.25 -0.18 5.34
CA GLN A 73 -24.72 -0.39 6.70
C GLN A 73 -24.46 -1.82 7.17
N ASP A 74 -24.72 -2.82 6.33
CA ASP A 74 -24.43 -4.23 6.65
C ASP A 74 -22.92 -4.47 6.79
N LEU A 75 -22.10 -3.96 5.85
CA LEU A 75 -20.65 -4.06 5.93
C LEU A 75 -20.11 -3.43 7.22
N TRP A 76 -20.56 -2.20 7.55
CA TRP A 76 -20.15 -1.52 8.77
C TRP A 76 -20.50 -2.30 10.04
N GLN A 77 -21.72 -2.85 10.12
CA GLN A 77 -22.14 -3.65 11.25
C GLN A 77 -21.25 -4.90 11.41
N ARG A 78 -20.97 -5.63 10.31
CA ARG A 78 -20.07 -6.80 10.33
C ARG A 78 -18.65 -6.45 10.73
N LEU A 79 -18.12 -5.30 10.29
CA LEU A 79 -16.80 -4.79 10.68
C LEU A 79 -16.77 -4.47 12.17
N ARG A 80 -17.76 -3.72 12.68
CA ARG A 80 -17.88 -3.30 14.08
C ARG A 80 -17.99 -4.49 15.03
N GLU A 81 -18.77 -5.50 14.67
CA GLU A 81 -18.98 -6.70 15.48
C GLU A 81 -17.86 -7.75 15.31
N GLY A 82 -16.88 -7.51 14.45
CA GLY A 82 -15.80 -8.44 14.18
C GLY A 82 -16.20 -9.66 13.33
N ARG A 83 -17.46 -9.71 12.86
CA ARG A 83 -18.03 -10.79 12.02
C ARG A 83 -17.61 -10.72 10.54
N TYR A 84 -17.06 -9.59 10.10
CA TYR A 84 -16.56 -9.47 8.73
C TYR A 84 -15.52 -10.57 8.42
N ARG A 85 -15.65 -11.18 7.23
CA ARG A 85 -14.71 -12.17 6.70
C ARG A 85 -14.24 -11.70 5.32
N ALA A 86 -12.94 -11.61 5.13
CA ALA A 86 -12.38 -11.28 3.81
C ALA A 86 -12.63 -12.46 2.85
N PRO A 87 -13.34 -12.25 1.73
CA PRO A 87 -13.49 -13.29 0.73
C PRO A 87 -12.16 -13.59 0.05
N PRO A 88 -11.93 -14.81 -0.46
CA PRO A 88 -10.77 -15.08 -1.28
C PRO A 88 -10.80 -14.24 -2.56
N VAL A 89 -9.64 -13.86 -3.07
CA VAL A 89 -9.55 -13.12 -4.32
C VAL A 89 -9.68 -14.06 -5.51
N ARG A 90 -10.30 -13.60 -6.59
CA ARG A 90 -10.39 -14.34 -7.86
C ARG A 90 -9.09 -14.16 -8.64
N ARG A 91 -8.39 -15.26 -8.95
CA ARG A 91 -7.18 -15.21 -9.78
C ARG A 91 -7.51 -14.93 -11.23
N VAL A 92 -6.75 -14.02 -11.83
CA VAL A 92 -6.72 -13.76 -13.27
C VAL A 92 -5.27 -13.59 -13.68
N ASP A 93 -4.84 -14.33 -14.70
CA ASP A 93 -3.49 -14.19 -15.22
C ASP A 93 -3.47 -13.11 -16.32
N ILE A 94 -2.65 -12.08 -16.13
CA ILE A 94 -2.47 -10.97 -17.07
C ILE A 94 -1.20 -11.20 -17.88
N PRO A 95 -1.26 -11.12 -19.23
CA PRO A 95 -0.06 -11.24 -20.06
C PRO A 95 0.98 -10.18 -19.72
N LYS A 96 2.25 -10.58 -19.61
CA LYS A 96 3.42 -9.70 -19.66
C LYS A 96 3.92 -9.62 -21.10
N GLY A 97 4.56 -8.50 -21.48
CA GLY A 97 5.06 -8.27 -22.83
C GLY A 97 6.15 -9.26 -23.31
N ASP A 98 6.65 -10.12 -22.43
CA ASP A 98 7.66 -11.15 -22.68
C ASP A 98 7.07 -12.57 -22.88
N GLY A 99 5.76 -12.67 -23.13
CA GLY A 99 5.04 -13.95 -23.28
C GLY A 99 4.74 -14.68 -21.98
N LYS A 100 5.14 -14.15 -20.83
CA LYS A 100 4.81 -14.66 -19.49
C LYS A 100 3.49 -14.06 -19.00
N THR A 101 2.92 -14.66 -17.97
CA THR A 101 1.74 -14.14 -17.28
C THR A 101 2.09 -13.69 -15.87
N ARG A 102 1.32 -12.71 -15.37
CA ARG A 102 1.38 -12.28 -13.97
C ARG A 102 0.04 -12.57 -13.30
N PRO A 103 0.00 -13.35 -12.21
CA PRO A 103 -1.23 -13.59 -11.48
C PRO A 103 -1.70 -12.31 -10.79
N LEU A 104 -2.97 -11.96 -10.97
CA LEU A 104 -3.64 -10.88 -10.28
C LEU A 104 -4.82 -11.43 -9.48
N GLY A 105 -4.89 -11.07 -8.20
CA GLY A 105 -6.03 -11.40 -7.35
C GLY A 105 -7.07 -10.27 -7.37
N ILE A 106 -8.28 -10.56 -7.79
CA ILE A 106 -9.37 -9.59 -7.86
C ILE A 106 -10.28 -9.77 -6.63
N PRO A 107 -10.28 -8.83 -5.65
CA PRO A 107 -11.21 -8.85 -4.53
C PRO A 107 -12.65 -8.56 -4.98
N THR A 108 -13.64 -8.94 -4.19
CA THR A 108 -15.03 -8.49 -4.36
C THR A 108 -15.13 -6.98 -4.28
N PHE A 109 -16.19 -6.38 -4.84
CA PHE A 109 -16.35 -4.94 -4.79
C PHE A 109 -16.50 -4.44 -3.34
N GLU A 110 -17.27 -5.15 -2.52
CA GLU A 110 -17.41 -4.86 -1.09
C GLU A 110 -16.06 -4.90 -0.36
N ASP A 111 -15.25 -5.91 -0.65
CA ASP A 111 -13.92 -6.03 -0.03
C ASP A 111 -12.97 -4.90 -0.46
N LYS A 112 -13.05 -4.47 -1.75
CA LYS A 112 -12.34 -3.27 -2.21
C LYS A 112 -12.74 -2.02 -1.42
N VAL A 113 -14.04 -1.87 -1.08
CA VAL A 113 -14.56 -0.75 -0.27
C VAL A 113 -14.02 -0.83 1.15
N ALA A 114 -14.06 -2.00 1.79
CA ALA A 114 -13.53 -2.21 3.13
C ALA A 114 -12.02 -1.92 3.21
N GLN A 115 -11.24 -2.45 2.25
CA GLN A 115 -9.80 -2.21 2.15
C GLN A 115 -9.49 -0.72 1.90
N ARG A 116 -10.28 -0.04 1.04
CA ARG A 116 -10.11 1.39 0.76
C ARG A 116 -10.37 2.24 2.01
N ALA A 117 -11.37 1.93 2.79
CA ALA A 117 -11.65 2.65 4.03
C ALA A 117 -10.49 2.48 5.05
N ALA A 118 -9.99 1.26 5.23
CA ALA A 118 -8.84 1.00 6.09
C ALA A 118 -7.56 1.68 5.55
N LEU A 119 -7.34 1.63 4.23
CA LEU A 119 -6.25 2.34 3.54
C LEU A 119 -6.26 3.83 3.89
N MET A 120 -7.39 4.52 3.78
CA MET A 120 -7.50 5.95 4.07
C MET A 120 -7.14 6.30 5.51
N VAL A 121 -7.49 5.43 6.48
CA VAL A 121 -7.11 5.60 7.89
C VAL A 121 -5.59 5.41 8.08
N LEU A 122 -5.03 4.36 7.52
CA LEU A 122 -3.61 4.04 7.67
C LEU A 122 -2.70 5.00 6.91
N GLU A 123 -3.10 5.42 5.72
CA GLU A 123 -2.41 6.42 4.90
C GLU A 123 -2.24 7.75 5.64
N SER A 124 -3.24 8.16 6.45
CA SER A 124 -3.14 9.35 7.31
C SER A 124 -1.99 9.28 8.32
N ILE A 125 -1.53 8.07 8.67
CA ILE A 125 -0.39 7.84 9.57
C ILE A 125 0.89 7.72 8.76
N TYR A 126 0.96 6.75 7.85
CA TYR A 126 2.21 6.35 7.19
C TYR A 126 2.75 7.37 6.19
N GLU A 127 1.90 8.22 5.60
CA GLU A 127 2.36 9.34 4.78
C GLU A 127 3.18 10.38 5.57
N GLN A 128 3.06 10.39 6.89
CA GLN A 128 3.88 11.24 7.76
C GLN A 128 5.23 10.58 8.11
N ASP A 129 5.32 9.26 7.96
CA ASP A 129 6.51 8.48 8.30
C ASP A 129 7.42 8.24 7.07
N PHE A 130 6.84 8.09 5.87
CA PHE A 130 7.58 7.73 4.67
C PHE A 130 8.65 8.74 4.29
N LEU A 131 9.85 8.25 3.99
CA LEU A 131 10.98 9.06 3.56
C LEU A 131 10.75 9.68 2.15
N PRO A 132 11.42 10.80 1.85
CA PRO A 132 11.32 11.46 0.54
C PRO A 132 11.72 10.58 -0.64
N CYS A 133 12.57 9.58 -0.44
CA CYS A 133 13.06 8.67 -1.49
C CYS A 133 11.98 7.74 -2.05
N SER A 134 10.84 7.56 -1.38
CA SER A 134 9.74 6.67 -1.78
C SER A 134 8.69 7.43 -2.59
N PHE A 135 8.35 6.93 -3.79
CA PHE A 135 7.44 7.58 -4.74
C PHE A 135 6.23 6.71 -5.13
N GLY A 136 6.43 5.42 -5.37
CA GLY A 136 5.37 4.53 -5.86
C GLY A 136 4.19 4.38 -4.92
N PHE A 137 2.97 4.35 -5.47
CA PHE A 137 1.70 4.15 -4.74
C PHE A 137 1.39 5.17 -3.65
N ARG A 138 2.01 6.34 -3.67
CA ARG A 138 1.80 7.40 -2.69
C ARG A 138 0.97 8.55 -3.27
N PRO A 139 0.03 9.15 -2.50
CA PRO A 139 -0.74 10.29 -2.97
C PRO A 139 0.17 11.49 -3.26
N GLY A 140 -0.11 12.16 -4.38
CA GLY A 140 0.64 13.35 -4.80
C GLY A 140 2.07 13.08 -5.27
N ARG A 141 2.44 11.80 -5.51
CA ARG A 141 3.73 11.40 -6.06
C ARG A 141 3.55 10.56 -7.32
N SER A 142 4.42 10.75 -8.29
CA SER A 142 4.36 10.09 -9.59
C SER A 142 5.72 9.48 -9.99
N ALA A 143 5.71 8.65 -11.02
CA ALA A 143 6.95 8.14 -11.62
C ALA A 143 7.80 9.27 -12.22
N HIS A 144 7.17 10.33 -12.75
CA HIS A 144 7.87 11.50 -13.25
C HIS A 144 8.61 12.25 -12.13
N ASP A 145 7.99 12.37 -10.93
CA ASP A 145 8.67 12.99 -9.78
C ASP A 145 9.90 12.18 -9.37
N ALA A 146 9.80 10.85 -9.37
CA ALA A 146 10.94 9.97 -9.10
C ALA A 146 12.06 10.16 -10.14
N LEU A 147 11.72 10.24 -11.44
CA LEU A 147 12.68 10.47 -12.51
C LEU A 147 13.31 11.87 -12.44
N HIS A 148 12.55 12.90 -12.09
CA HIS A 148 13.07 14.25 -11.88
C HIS A 148 14.07 14.30 -10.73
N GLU A 149 13.70 13.77 -9.55
CA GLU A 149 14.62 13.70 -8.40
C GLU A 149 15.90 12.90 -8.75
N LEU A 150 15.72 11.84 -9.53
CA LEU A 150 16.80 11.03 -10.05
C LEU A 150 17.77 11.84 -10.91
N ARG A 151 17.25 12.55 -11.93
CA ARG A 151 18.01 13.41 -12.83
C ARG A 151 18.74 14.50 -12.05
N ASP A 152 18.00 15.20 -11.19
CA ASP A 152 18.55 16.35 -10.46
C ASP A 152 19.63 15.92 -9.46
N GLY A 153 19.44 14.76 -8.83
CA GLY A 153 20.47 14.16 -7.98
C GLY A 153 21.74 13.82 -8.75
N LEU A 154 21.61 13.26 -9.99
CA LEU A 154 22.76 12.96 -10.86
C LEU A 154 23.53 14.22 -11.25
N MET A 155 22.80 15.25 -11.67
CA MET A 155 23.40 16.50 -12.10
C MET A 155 24.18 17.19 -10.97
N ARG A 156 23.61 17.16 -9.74
CA ARG A 156 24.31 17.68 -8.54
C ARG A 156 25.61 16.93 -8.23
N MET A 157 25.66 15.63 -8.52
CA MET A 157 26.84 14.81 -8.20
C MET A 157 27.97 14.87 -9.25
N GLY A 158 27.72 15.44 -10.44
CA GLY A 158 28.71 15.58 -11.48
C GLY A 158 29.26 14.27 -12.05
N GLY A 159 28.53 13.19 -11.90
CA GLY A 159 28.89 11.82 -12.28
C GLY A 159 28.69 10.86 -11.13
N ALA A 160 28.07 9.71 -11.39
CA ALA A 160 27.72 8.74 -10.36
C ALA A 160 27.57 7.32 -10.91
N TRP A 161 27.80 6.33 -10.06
CA TRP A 161 27.35 4.97 -10.30
C TRP A 161 25.87 4.86 -9.99
N VAL A 162 25.14 4.21 -10.87
CA VAL A 162 23.72 3.87 -10.69
C VAL A 162 23.62 2.37 -10.52
N ILE A 163 23.01 1.94 -9.45
CA ILE A 163 22.60 0.56 -9.26
C ILE A 163 21.09 0.53 -9.50
N ASP A 164 20.63 -0.28 -10.44
CA ASP A 164 19.24 -0.56 -10.67
C ASP A 164 18.94 -1.93 -10.07
N ALA A 165 17.96 -1.98 -9.16
CA ALA A 165 17.65 -3.20 -8.42
C ALA A 165 16.13 -3.39 -8.35
N ASP A 166 15.69 -4.60 -8.67
CA ASP A 166 14.31 -5.08 -8.58
C ASP A 166 14.22 -6.23 -7.57
N ILE A 167 13.20 -6.22 -6.73
CA ILE A 167 12.98 -7.25 -5.73
C ILE A 167 12.15 -8.37 -6.35
N ARG A 168 12.80 -9.53 -6.55
CA ARG A 168 12.12 -10.69 -7.12
C ARG A 168 10.90 -11.10 -6.30
N ASP A 169 9.75 -11.18 -6.97
CA ASP A 169 8.47 -11.65 -6.39
C ASP A 169 8.15 -11.02 -5.02
N PHE A 170 8.37 -9.71 -4.91
CA PHE A 170 8.22 -9.00 -3.65
C PHE A 170 6.85 -9.26 -2.98
N PHE A 171 5.76 -9.08 -3.75
CA PHE A 171 4.41 -9.30 -3.21
C PHE A 171 4.13 -10.75 -2.83
N GLY A 172 4.72 -11.72 -3.52
CA GLY A 172 4.55 -13.14 -3.23
C GLY A 172 5.41 -13.64 -2.07
N SER A 173 6.53 -12.95 -1.80
CA SER A 173 7.50 -13.36 -0.76
C SER A 173 7.39 -12.58 0.55
N LEU A 174 6.46 -11.60 0.63
CA LEU A 174 6.31 -10.73 1.80
C LEU A 174 5.92 -11.55 3.04
N ASP A 175 6.79 -11.55 4.04
CA ASP A 175 6.57 -12.29 5.30
C ASP A 175 5.53 -11.60 6.17
N HIS A 176 4.44 -12.31 6.46
CA HIS A 176 3.31 -11.77 7.25
C HIS A 176 3.69 -11.46 8.70
N ALA A 177 4.59 -12.24 9.31
CA ALA A 177 4.98 -12.03 10.70
C ALA A 177 5.80 -10.74 10.82
N THR A 178 6.77 -10.55 9.94
CA THR A 178 7.59 -9.35 9.85
C THR A 178 6.73 -8.11 9.54
N LEU A 179 5.83 -8.19 8.55
CA LEU A 179 4.91 -7.09 8.25
C LEU A 179 4.06 -6.72 9.46
N ARG A 180 3.51 -7.70 10.18
CA ARG A 180 2.71 -7.46 11.40
C ARG A 180 3.54 -6.83 12.51
N ALA A 181 4.79 -7.26 12.69
CA ALA A 181 5.71 -6.66 13.66
C ALA A 181 5.98 -5.18 13.32
N ILE A 182 6.25 -4.87 12.05
CA ILE A 182 6.43 -3.49 11.57
C ILE A 182 5.17 -2.66 11.80
N LEU A 183 4.01 -3.14 11.34
CA LEU A 183 2.73 -2.44 11.53
C LEU A 183 2.44 -2.17 13.00
N SER A 184 2.76 -3.10 13.91
CA SER A 184 2.47 -2.99 15.33
C SER A 184 3.24 -1.86 16.03
N GLN A 185 4.28 -1.33 15.42
CA GLN A 185 5.02 -0.17 15.94
C GLN A 185 4.13 1.09 15.94
N ARG A 186 3.31 1.26 14.90
CA ARG A 186 2.40 2.42 14.76
C ARG A 186 0.94 2.06 15.04
N VAL A 187 0.50 0.84 14.69
CA VAL A 187 -0.88 0.37 14.82
C VAL A 187 -1.02 -0.53 16.04
N GLY A 188 -1.51 0.03 17.14
CA GLY A 188 -1.82 -0.70 18.38
C GLY A 188 -3.28 -1.19 18.46
N ASP A 189 -4.11 -0.88 17.46
CA ASP A 189 -5.51 -1.30 17.41
C ASP A 189 -5.63 -2.76 16.97
N HIS A 190 -6.06 -3.62 17.89
CA HIS A 190 -6.23 -5.05 17.63
C HIS A 190 -7.28 -5.36 16.55
N SER A 191 -8.32 -4.53 16.43
CA SER A 191 -9.37 -4.72 15.42
C SER A 191 -8.84 -4.40 14.03
N MET A 192 -8.09 -3.31 13.89
CA MET A 192 -7.41 -2.95 12.63
C MET A 192 -6.37 -4.01 12.23
N MET A 193 -5.51 -4.45 13.17
CA MET A 193 -4.52 -5.49 12.93
C MET A 193 -5.14 -6.83 12.54
N ARG A 194 -6.27 -7.18 13.16
CA ARG A 194 -7.04 -8.39 12.81
C ARG A 194 -7.65 -8.29 11.42
N LEU A 195 -8.15 -7.10 11.06
CA LEU A 195 -8.71 -6.84 9.74
C LEU A 195 -7.64 -6.99 8.63
N ILE A 196 -6.47 -6.38 8.82
CA ILE A 196 -5.32 -6.56 7.92
C ILE A 196 -4.96 -8.05 7.82
N GLY A 197 -4.88 -8.75 8.94
CA GLY A 197 -4.60 -10.19 8.95
C GLY A 197 -5.60 -11.02 8.14
N LYS A 198 -6.90 -10.67 8.18
CA LYS A 198 -7.93 -11.33 7.36
C LYS A 198 -7.67 -11.17 5.87
N TRP A 199 -7.23 -10.00 5.41
CA TRP A 199 -6.89 -9.77 4.00
C TRP A 199 -5.62 -10.49 3.58
N LEU A 200 -4.59 -10.52 4.42
CA LEU A 200 -3.35 -11.24 4.13
C LEU A 200 -3.59 -12.76 3.98
N THR A 201 -4.55 -13.32 4.73
CA THR A 201 -4.85 -14.76 4.77
C THR A 201 -6.13 -15.14 4.02
N ALA A 202 -6.75 -14.21 3.27
CA ALA A 202 -8.00 -14.47 2.56
C ALA A 202 -7.91 -15.61 1.54
N GLY A 203 -6.72 -15.82 0.98
CA GLY A 203 -6.47 -16.85 -0.02
C GLY A 203 -6.86 -16.42 -1.44
N VAL A 204 -6.51 -17.30 -2.39
CA VAL A 204 -6.74 -17.10 -3.81
C VAL A 204 -7.65 -18.22 -4.32
N MET A 205 -8.71 -17.86 -5.03
CA MET A 205 -9.61 -18.80 -5.69
C MET A 205 -9.18 -18.97 -7.14
N GLU A 206 -8.77 -20.18 -7.49
CA GLU A 206 -8.37 -20.56 -8.85
C GLU A 206 -9.10 -21.83 -9.29
N ALA A 207 -9.77 -21.80 -10.43
CA ALA A 207 -10.53 -22.94 -10.98
C ALA A 207 -11.43 -23.64 -9.94
N GLY A 208 -12.09 -22.88 -9.06
CA GLY A 208 -12.96 -23.41 -8.00
C GLY A 208 -12.24 -23.98 -6.78
N ARG A 209 -10.91 -23.92 -6.73
CA ARG A 209 -10.11 -24.38 -5.58
C ARG A 209 -9.55 -23.19 -4.79
N LEU A 210 -9.59 -23.28 -3.47
CA LEU A 210 -9.04 -22.28 -2.57
C LEU A 210 -7.58 -22.62 -2.24
N HIS A 211 -6.68 -21.71 -2.61
CA HIS A 211 -5.27 -21.73 -2.22
C HIS A 211 -5.00 -20.71 -1.13
N ARG A 212 -4.41 -21.13 -0.03
CA ARG A 212 -3.97 -20.24 1.05
C ARG A 212 -2.45 -20.23 1.09
N SER A 213 -1.87 -19.06 1.32
CA SER A 213 -0.43 -18.90 1.52
C SER A 213 -0.19 -18.21 2.86
N GLU A 214 0.88 -18.59 3.55
CA GLU A 214 1.39 -17.88 4.73
C GLU A 214 2.32 -16.73 4.38
N LEU A 215 2.71 -16.65 3.11
CA LEU A 215 3.54 -15.59 2.55
C LEU A 215 2.77 -14.81 1.49
N GLY A 216 3.19 -13.59 1.31
CA GLY A 216 2.70 -12.72 0.26
C GLY A 216 1.40 -11.99 0.59
N THR A 217 1.12 -11.01 -0.24
CA THR A 217 -0.18 -10.31 -0.26
C THR A 217 -0.78 -10.48 -1.65
N PRO A 218 -2.09 -10.70 -1.78
CA PRO A 218 -2.70 -10.82 -3.08
C PRO A 218 -2.35 -9.61 -3.96
N GLN A 219 -1.67 -9.84 -5.08
CA GLN A 219 -1.45 -8.79 -6.07
C GLN A 219 -2.81 -8.34 -6.59
N GLY A 220 -3.16 -7.05 -6.35
CA GLY A 220 -4.45 -6.47 -6.73
C GLY A 220 -5.37 -6.14 -5.57
N GLY A 221 -5.00 -6.47 -4.34
CA GLY A 221 -5.65 -5.92 -3.13
C GLY A 221 -5.46 -4.40 -3.05
N VAL A 222 -6.52 -3.67 -2.68
CA VAL A 222 -6.47 -2.19 -2.61
C VAL A 222 -5.50 -1.69 -1.53
N ILE A 223 -5.35 -2.44 -0.44
CA ILE A 223 -4.46 -2.08 0.67
C ILE A 223 -3.01 -2.56 0.46
N SER A 224 -2.79 -3.54 -0.45
CA SER A 224 -1.49 -4.18 -0.64
C SER A 224 -0.35 -3.19 -0.98
N PRO A 225 -0.55 -2.15 -1.82
CA PRO A 225 0.48 -1.16 -2.10
C PRO A 225 0.96 -0.38 -0.88
N LEU A 226 0.04 -0.01 0.03
CA LEU A 226 0.42 0.66 1.28
C LEU A 226 1.21 -0.28 2.18
N LEU A 227 0.76 -1.53 2.35
CA LEU A 227 1.46 -2.51 3.18
C LEU A 227 2.87 -2.80 2.63
N ALA A 228 3.01 -2.86 1.32
CA ALA A 228 4.29 -2.95 0.63
C ALA A 228 5.20 -1.76 0.96
N ASN A 229 4.68 -0.54 0.85
CA ASN A 229 5.43 0.66 1.20
C ASN A 229 5.83 0.70 2.68
N VAL A 230 4.96 0.28 3.59
CA VAL A 230 5.26 0.19 5.03
C VAL A 230 6.40 -0.80 5.29
N TYR A 231 6.37 -1.95 4.62
CA TYR A 231 7.43 -2.95 4.74
C TYR A 231 8.77 -2.42 4.21
N LEU A 232 8.78 -1.89 2.99
CA LEU A 232 9.99 -1.38 2.34
C LEU A 232 10.55 -0.13 3.03
N HIS A 233 9.69 0.69 3.62
CA HIS A 233 10.14 1.82 4.43
C HIS A 233 11.05 1.37 5.58
N GLU A 234 10.69 0.30 6.30
CA GLU A 234 11.49 -0.19 7.42
C GLU A 234 12.73 -0.97 6.97
N VAL A 235 12.56 -1.89 6.01
CA VAL A 235 13.64 -2.83 5.65
C VAL A 235 14.63 -2.28 4.62
N LEU A 236 14.22 -1.28 3.82
CA LEU A 236 15.05 -0.72 2.75
C LEU A 236 15.33 0.77 2.97
N ASP A 237 14.28 1.62 3.04
CA ASP A 237 14.46 3.07 3.04
C ASP A 237 15.23 3.52 4.29
N ARG A 238 14.77 3.09 5.48
CA ARG A 238 15.42 3.42 6.76
C ARG A 238 16.78 2.74 6.92
N TRP A 239 16.92 1.49 6.45
CA TRP A 239 18.20 0.80 6.46
C TRP A 239 19.23 1.55 5.58
N PHE A 240 18.83 1.99 4.38
CA PHE A 240 19.72 2.75 3.51
C PHE A 240 20.19 4.05 4.19
N GLU A 241 19.28 4.84 4.76
CA GLU A 241 19.60 6.11 5.39
C GLU A 241 20.45 5.95 6.68
N ARG A 242 20.16 4.92 7.48
CA ARG A 242 20.81 4.71 8.77
C ARG A 242 22.11 3.94 8.68
N ASP A 243 22.16 2.89 7.85
CA ASP A 243 23.24 1.92 7.88
C ASP A 243 24.13 2.00 6.63
N VAL A 244 23.59 2.29 5.46
CA VAL A 244 24.35 2.34 4.20
C VAL A 244 24.95 3.72 3.98
N ARG A 245 24.10 4.76 3.95
CA ARG A 245 24.50 6.13 3.61
C ARG A 245 25.67 6.66 4.45
N PRO A 246 25.75 6.45 5.78
CA PRO A 246 26.89 6.90 6.58
C PRO A 246 28.21 6.19 6.27
N ARG A 247 28.17 5.02 5.65
CA ARG A 247 29.36 4.21 5.27
C ARG A 247 29.88 4.52 3.88
N LEU A 248 29.13 5.29 3.10
CA LEU A 248 29.57 5.70 1.78
C LEU A 248 30.68 6.75 1.90
N ARG A 249 31.79 6.57 1.14
CA ARG A 249 32.90 7.54 1.11
C ARG A 249 32.56 8.83 0.34
N GLY A 250 31.42 8.87 -0.36
CA GLY A 250 30.92 10.01 -1.13
C GLY A 250 29.44 10.20 -0.94
N GLN A 251 28.85 11.14 -1.67
CA GLN A 251 27.41 11.35 -1.63
C GLN A 251 26.67 10.17 -2.25
N GLY A 252 25.60 9.73 -1.60
CA GLY A 252 24.72 8.69 -2.10
C GLY A 252 23.27 8.97 -1.73
N PHE A 253 22.32 8.59 -2.57
CA PHE A 253 20.91 8.68 -2.31
C PHE A 253 20.16 7.48 -2.91
N LEU A 254 18.99 7.20 -2.40
CA LEU A 254 18.07 6.18 -2.85
C LEU A 254 16.89 6.83 -3.53
N ILE A 255 16.43 6.26 -4.65
CA ILE A 255 15.11 6.52 -5.23
C ILE A 255 14.39 5.18 -5.32
N ARG A 256 13.17 5.13 -4.82
CA ARG A 256 12.34 3.93 -4.85
C ARG A 256 10.96 4.22 -5.44
N TYR A 257 10.59 3.44 -6.43
CA TYR A 257 9.24 3.44 -6.99
C TYR A 257 8.62 2.06 -6.80
N ALA A 258 7.79 1.89 -5.77
CA ALA A 258 7.26 0.60 -5.31
C ALA A 258 8.40 -0.35 -4.90
N ASP A 259 8.53 -1.51 -5.56
CA ASP A 259 9.57 -2.51 -5.41
C ASP A 259 10.81 -2.26 -6.29
N ASP A 260 10.71 -1.35 -7.28
CA ASP A 260 11.87 -0.90 -8.08
C ASP A 260 12.69 0.13 -7.28
N CYS A 261 13.99 -0.04 -7.20
CA CYS A 261 14.87 0.88 -6.49
C CYS A 261 16.20 1.15 -7.24
N ALA A 262 16.64 2.41 -7.20
CA ALA A 262 17.90 2.85 -7.77
C ALA A 262 18.76 3.55 -6.70
N PRO A 263 19.55 2.83 -5.92
CA PRO A 263 20.56 3.43 -5.05
C PRO A 263 21.74 3.96 -5.87
N ARG A 264 22.35 5.06 -5.40
CA ARG A 264 23.39 5.79 -6.13
C ARG A 264 24.57 6.17 -5.27
N ARG A 265 25.77 6.20 -5.89
CA ARG A 265 27.02 6.60 -5.26
C ARG A 265 27.82 7.49 -6.21
N ARG A 266 28.42 8.57 -5.68
CA ARG A 266 29.41 9.37 -6.41
C ARG A 266 30.68 8.54 -6.64
N GLN A 267 31.26 8.68 -7.85
CA GLN A 267 32.53 8.08 -8.18
C GLN A 267 33.65 8.81 -7.42
N GLU A 268 34.19 8.20 -6.35
CA GLU A 268 35.54 8.51 -5.89
C GLU A 268 36.40 7.34 -6.27
N GLU A 269 37.63 7.65 -6.79
CA GLU A 269 38.57 6.68 -7.31
C GLU A 269 38.71 5.49 -6.37
N VAL A 270 38.53 4.29 -6.93
CA VAL A 270 39.01 3.06 -6.31
C VAL A 270 40.53 3.07 -6.52
N VAL A 271 41.29 3.60 -5.56
CA VAL A 271 42.71 3.27 -5.42
C VAL A 271 42.73 1.83 -4.93
N MET A 272 43.12 0.92 -5.82
CA MET A 272 43.47 -0.46 -5.46
C MET A 272 44.71 -0.47 -4.55
#